data_64f9eac070e06cbf167997780c374efb
#
_entry.id   64f9eac070e06cbf167997780c374efb
#
_cell.length_a   1.000
_cell.length_b   1.000
_cell.length_c   1.000
_cell.angle_alpha   90.00
_cell.angle_beta   90.00
_cell.angle_gamma   90.00
#
_symmetry.space_group_name_H-M   'P 1'
#
loop_
_entity.id
_entity.type
_entity.pdbx_description
1 polymer ?
#
loop_
_entity_poly.entity_id
_entity_poly.type
_entity_poly.pdbx_seq_one_letter_code
_entity_poly.pdbx_strand_id
1 'polypeptide(L)'
;MTYLIGIDPGFTGSMAITNKGKLVEIISCPLLEIKTGKTKVANMKRVPETKTRVDPRGIYLALEKYRGKAKCVIEHSQAMPKQGVSSVFVYAEGYGAYLGVLSSLNIEYHEVRSSVWKAKMVLDHDKYKSIDTVLKLYPESSKYIKLRKDDGKAEALLLAHYGEQYVWKKN
;
A
#
# COMPACT_ATOMS: atom_id res chain seq x y z
N MET A 1 14.76 15.18 10.01
CA MET A 1 14.10 15.08 8.68
C MET A 1 13.03 14.02 8.79
N THR A 2 11.78 14.31 8.43
CA THR A 2 10.67 13.35 8.53
C THR A 2 10.32 12.86 7.13
N TYR A 3 10.38 11.55 6.91
CA TYR A 3 9.86 10.93 5.70
C TYR A 3 8.35 10.81 5.80
N LEU A 4 7.66 10.81 4.67
CA LEU A 4 6.25 10.47 4.59
C LEU A 4 6.10 9.18 3.78
N ILE A 5 5.31 8.26 4.32
CA ILE A 5 5.01 6.97 3.73
C ILE A 5 3.52 6.96 3.42
N GLY A 6 3.15 6.62 2.20
CA GLY A 6 1.78 6.28 1.83
C GLY A 6 1.68 4.79 1.57
N ILE A 7 0.64 4.14 2.07
CA ILE A 7 0.43 2.70 1.91
C ILE A 7 -0.96 2.42 1.36
N ASP A 8 -1.01 1.79 0.18
CA ASP A 8 -2.14 1.02 -0.30
C ASP A 8 -1.90 -0.45 0.13
N PRO A 9 -2.68 -1.00 1.07
CA PRO A 9 -2.37 -2.28 1.71
C PRO A 9 -2.82 -3.52 0.93
N GLY A 10 -3.33 -3.37 -0.30
CA GLY A 10 -3.76 -4.49 -1.14
C GLY A 10 -2.60 -5.37 -1.64
N PHE A 11 -2.89 -6.59 -2.14
CA PHE A 11 -1.89 -7.46 -2.76
C PHE A 11 -1.20 -6.83 -3.97
N THR A 12 -1.92 -6.01 -4.71
CA THR A 12 -1.40 -5.20 -5.82
C THR A 12 -1.00 -3.80 -5.38
N GLY A 13 -1.13 -3.50 -4.09
CA GLY A 13 -0.80 -2.24 -3.50
C GLY A 13 0.70 -2.01 -3.36
N SER A 14 1.06 -0.92 -2.71
CA SER A 14 2.45 -0.49 -2.61
C SER A 14 2.67 0.41 -1.40
N MET A 15 3.93 0.63 -1.09
CA MET A 15 4.41 1.63 -0.16
C MET A 15 5.19 2.67 -0.95
N ALA A 16 4.81 3.93 -0.88
CA ALA A 16 5.54 5.04 -1.50
C ALA A 16 6.14 5.93 -0.42
N ILE A 17 7.39 6.28 -0.57
CA ILE A 17 8.15 7.07 0.38
C ILE A 17 8.53 8.40 -0.26
N THR A 18 8.21 9.51 0.43
CA THR A 18 8.60 10.86 0.02
C THR A 18 9.40 11.56 1.12
N ASN A 19 10.17 12.56 0.73
CA ASN A 19 10.87 13.45 1.64
C ASN A 19 10.87 14.86 1.08
N LYS A 20 10.34 15.82 1.81
CA LYS A 20 10.24 17.23 1.40
C LYS A 20 9.61 17.38 0.00
N GLY A 21 8.49 16.71 -0.24
CA GLY A 21 7.76 16.77 -1.51
C GLY A 21 8.44 16.06 -2.68
N LYS A 22 9.51 15.29 -2.47
CA LYS A 22 10.20 14.53 -3.53
C LYS A 22 10.02 13.04 -3.31
N LEU A 23 9.80 12.30 -4.38
CA LEU A 23 9.75 10.85 -4.35
C LEU A 23 11.14 10.27 -4.04
N VAL A 24 11.20 9.40 -3.02
CA VAL A 24 12.40 8.64 -2.67
C VAL A 24 12.37 7.28 -3.35
N GLU A 25 11.32 6.50 -3.08
CA GLU A 25 11.14 5.17 -3.67
C GLU A 25 9.66 4.73 -3.62
N ILE A 26 9.33 3.75 -4.46
CA ILE A 26 8.06 3.01 -4.40
C ILE A 26 8.40 1.52 -4.32
N ILE A 27 7.83 0.84 -3.34
CA ILE A 27 8.03 -0.58 -3.04
C ILE A 27 6.69 -1.28 -3.19
N SER A 28 6.60 -2.28 -4.07
CA SER A 28 5.39 -3.10 -4.19
C SER A 28 5.14 -3.88 -2.90
N CYS A 29 3.88 -4.21 -2.62
CA CYS A 29 3.50 -5.02 -1.47
C CYS A 29 4.34 -6.31 -1.43
N PRO A 30 5.12 -6.56 -0.37
CA PRO A 30 5.84 -7.81 -0.22
C PRO A 30 4.86 -8.97 -0.02
N LEU A 31 5.03 -10.02 -0.82
CA LEU A 31 4.16 -11.18 -0.82
C LEU A 31 4.96 -12.45 -0.59
N LEU A 32 4.35 -13.43 0.08
CA LEU A 32 4.86 -14.77 0.25
C LEU A 32 3.81 -15.81 -0.16
N GLU A 33 4.27 -16.99 -0.59
CA GLU A 33 3.42 -18.13 -0.88
C GLU A 33 3.51 -19.16 0.24
N ILE A 34 2.36 -19.52 0.82
CA ILE A 34 2.24 -20.53 1.86
C ILE A 34 1.68 -21.81 1.25
N LYS A 35 2.37 -22.93 1.41
CA LYS A 35 1.85 -24.26 1.04
C LYS A 35 0.70 -24.64 1.98
N THR A 36 -0.45 -25.02 1.41
CA THR A 36 -1.63 -25.39 2.23
C THR A 36 -1.63 -26.82 2.72
N GLY A 37 -0.65 -27.63 2.33
CA GLY A 37 -0.64 -29.08 2.55
C GLY A 37 -1.57 -29.86 1.61
N LYS A 38 -2.37 -29.16 0.79
CA LYS A 38 -3.26 -29.75 -0.22
C LYS A 38 -2.61 -29.76 -1.60
N THR A 39 -3.21 -30.50 -2.52
CA THR A 39 -2.83 -30.49 -3.93
C THR A 39 -4.01 -30.01 -4.78
N LYS A 40 -3.71 -29.33 -5.88
CA LYS A 40 -4.65 -28.96 -6.94
C LYS A 40 -4.21 -29.55 -8.28
N VAL A 41 -5.13 -29.72 -9.22
CA VAL A 41 -4.80 -30.13 -10.58
C VAL A 41 -4.50 -28.86 -11.41
N ALA A 42 -3.31 -28.82 -11.99
CA ALA A 42 -2.91 -27.78 -12.95
C ALA A 42 -2.17 -28.43 -14.10
N ASN A 43 -2.54 -28.12 -15.35
CA ASN A 43 -1.96 -28.72 -16.57
C ASN A 43 -1.91 -30.26 -16.52
N MET A 44 -3.03 -30.90 -16.13
CA MET A 44 -3.19 -32.36 -15.98
C MET A 44 -2.26 -33.01 -14.94
N LYS A 45 -1.57 -32.23 -14.11
CA LYS A 45 -0.69 -32.75 -13.03
C LYS A 45 -1.17 -32.30 -11.69
N ARG A 46 -0.99 -33.13 -10.65
CA ARG A 46 -1.18 -32.71 -9.27
C ARG A 46 0.01 -31.86 -8.82
N VAL A 47 -0.26 -30.63 -8.41
CA VAL A 47 0.74 -29.69 -7.88
C VAL A 47 0.35 -29.28 -6.47
N PRO A 48 1.31 -28.93 -5.61
CA PRO A 48 1.00 -28.35 -4.28
C PRO A 48 0.12 -27.11 -4.45
N GLU A 49 -0.91 -26.99 -3.61
CA GLU A 49 -1.71 -25.78 -3.53
C GLU A 49 -0.96 -24.76 -2.68
N THR A 50 -0.81 -23.55 -3.21
CA THR A 50 -0.25 -22.42 -2.46
C THR A 50 -1.30 -21.32 -2.30
N LYS A 51 -1.16 -20.54 -1.22
CA LYS A 51 -1.94 -19.31 -0.99
C LYS A 51 -0.99 -18.14 -0.83
N THR A 52 -1.29 -17.07 -1.53
CA THR A 52 -0.55 -15.79 -1.38
C THR A 52 -0.97 -15.10 -0.10
N ARG A 53 -0.01 -14.54 0.61
CA ARG A 53 -0.18 -13.69 1.79
C ARG A 53 0.73 -12.47 1.70
N VAL A 54 0.35 -11.42 2.40
CA VAL A 54 1.27 -10.32 2.67
C VAL A 54 2.42 -10.84 3.52
N ASP A 55 3.64 -10.44 3.22
CA ASP A 55 4.84 -10.81 3.97
C ASP A 55 5.20 -9.75 5.03
N PRO A 56 4.88 -9.98 6.32
CA PRO A 56 5.20 -9.01 7.38
C PRO A 56 6.70 -8.75 7.51
N ARG A 57 7.53 -9.78 7.28
CA ARG A 57 9.00 -9.63 7.31
C ARG A 57 9.48 -8.78 6.16
N GLY A 58 8.93 -8.98 4.96
CA GLY A 58 9.25 -8.16 3.79
C GLY A 58 8.87 -6.69 4.02
N ILE A 59 7.70 -6.41 4.63
CA ILE A 59 7.31 -5.04 5.02
C ILE A 59 8.32 -4.46 6.00
N TYR A 60 8.68 -5.23 7.05
CA TYR A 60 9.65 -4.79 8.05
C TYR A 60 11.00 -4.41 7.41
N LEU A 61 11.56 -5.29 6.59
CA LEU A 61 12.85 -5.05 5.93
C LEU A 61 12.82 -3.85 4.97
N ALA A 62 11.68 -3.61 4.33
CA ALA A 62 11.48 -2.46 3.45
C ALA A 62 11.45 -1.13 4.23
N LEU A 63 10.89 -1.13 5.45
CA LEU A 63 10.62 0.08 6.22
C LEU A 63 11.59 0.30 7.40
N GLU A 64 12.41 -0.67 7.81
CA GLU A 64 13.26 -0.55 9.00
C GLU A 64 14.23 0.63 8.97
N LYS A 65 14.74 1.00 7.79
CA LYS A 65 15.62 2.17 7.60
C LYS A 65 14.93 3.51 7.92
N TYR A 66 13.60 3.52 7.99
CA TYR A 66 12.77 4.68 8.33
C TYR A 66 12.29 4.69 9.79
N ARG A 67 12.71 3.72 10.61
CA ARG A 67 12.37 3.58 12.03
C ARG A 67 12.49 4.91 12.77
N GLY A 68 11.39 5.35 13.40
CA GLY A 68 11.33 6.61 14.17
C GLY A 68 11.63 7.88 13.38
N LYS A 69 11.74 7.80 12.04
CA LYS A 69 12.08 8.94 11.16
C LYS A 69 10.99 9.26 10.14
N ALA A 70 9.91 8.49 10.16
CA ALA A 70 8.81 8.63 9.20
C ALA A 70 7.46 8.77 9.90
N LYS A 71 6.50 9.30 9.14
CA LYS A 71 5.07 9.25 9.42
C LYS A 71 4.37 8.58 8.24
N CYS A 72 3.27 7.89 8.48
CA CYS A 72 2.62 7.07 7.48
C CYS A 72 1.13 7.41 7.35
N VAL A 73 0.63 7.55 6.12
CA VAL A 73 -0.80 7.45 5.83
C VAL A 73 -1.05 6.10 5.18
N ILE A 74 -1.95 5.32 5.78
CA ILE A 74 -2.38 4.04 5.24
C ILE A 74 -3.87 4.10 4.90
N GLU A 75 -4.25 3.58 3.72
CA GLU A 75 -5.65 3.48 3.38
C GLU A 75 -6.35 2.49 4.32
N HIS A 76 -7.42 2.96 4.97
CA HIS A 76 -8.19 2.15 5.91
C HIS A 76 -8.93 1.03 5.20
N SER A 77 -8.59 -0.19 5.56
CA SER A 77 -9.24 -1.41 5.07
C SER A 77 -10.48 -1.75 5.89
N GLN A 78 -11.58 -2.06 5.22
CA GLN A 78 -12.81 -2.49 5.86
C GLN A 78 -13.46 -3.64 5.08
N ALA A 79 -14.22 -4.47 5.78
CA ALA A 79 -15.06 -5.48 5.15
C ALA A 79 -16.16 -4.80 4.34
N MET A 80 -16.40 -5.29 3.12
CA MET A 80 -17.47 -4.80 2.26
C MET A 80 -18.63 -5.81 2.23
N PRO A 81 -19.88 -5.34 2.10
CA PRO A 81 -21.03 -6.25 1.91
C PRO A 81 -20.77 -7.22 0.76
N LYS A 82 -21.21 -8.48 0.92
CA LYS A 82 -21.09 -9.55 -0.06
C LYS A 82 -19.66 -10.07 -0.34
N GLN A 83 -18.67 -9.63 0.42
CA GLN A 83 -17.34 -10.28 0.39
C GLN A 83 -17.40 -11.64 1.08
N GLY A 84 -16.69 -12.63 0.51
CA GLY A 84 -16.53 -13.94 1.15
C GLY A 84 -15.71 -13.83 2.44
N VAL A 85 -16.12 -14.51 3.50
CA VAL A 85 -15.47 -14.48 4.83
C VAL A 85 -13.96 -14.77 4.73
N SER A 86 -13.56 -15.79 3.95
CA SER A 86 -12.15 -16.13 3.75
C SER A 86 -11.35 -14.99 3.11
N SER A 87 -11.94 -14.24 2.18
CA SER A 87 -11.28 -13.10 1.52
C SER A 87 -11.11 -11.94 2.49
N VAL A 88 -12.16 -11.65 3.29
CA VAL A 88 -12.09 -10.63 4.33
C VAL A 88 -11.01 -10.95 5.35
N PHE A 89 -10.93 -12.22 5.79
CA PHE A 89 -9.92 -12.66 6.76
C PHE A 89 -8.49 -12.46 6.23
N VAL A 90 -8.23 -12.89 5.00
CA VAL A 90 -6.91 -12.74 4.35
C VAL A 90 -6.53 -11.26 4.17
N TYR A 91 -7.50 -10.43 3.82
CA TYR A 91 -7.28 -9.00 3.66
C TYR A 91 -7.00 -8.31 5.00
N ALA A 92 -7.78 -8.66 6.04
CA ALA A 92 -7.59 -8.15 7.40
C ALA A 92 -6.23 -8.59 8.00
N GLU A 93 -5.80 -9.85 7.75
CA GLU A 93 -4.48 -10.36 8.12
C GLU A 93 -3.36 -9.48 7.55
N GLY A 94 -3.41 -9.20 6.24
CA GLY A 94 -2.44 -8.34 5.56
C GLY A 94 -2.44 -6.91 6.08
N TYR A 95 -3.63 -6.34 6.29
CA TYR A 95 -3.76 -5.01 6.87
C TYR A 95 -3.18 -4.93 8.28
N GLY A 96 -3.51 -5.89 9.15
CA GLY A 96 -2.97 -5.99 10.49
C GLY A 96 -1.44 -6.14 10.51
N ALA A 97 -0.85 -6.82 9.51
CA ALA A 97 0.59 -6.93 9.37
C ALA A 97 1.25 -5.56 9.15
N TYR A 98 0.67 -4.70 8.30
CA TYR A 98 1.15 -3.32 8.12
C TYR A 98 1.11 -2.54 9.43
N LEU A 99 -0.04 -2.53 10.13
CA LEU A 99 -0.18 -1.81 11.41
C LEU A 99 0.82 -2.29 12.46
N GLY A 100 0.99 -3.61 12.58
CA GLY A 100 1.95 -4.21 13.51
C GLY A 100 3.39 -3.82 13.21
N VAL A 101 3.79 -3.83 11.93
CA VAL A 101 5.13 -3.41 11.51
C VAL A 101 5.35 -1.92 11.74
N LEU A 102 4.40 -1.04 11.35
CA LEU A 102 4.51 0.39 11.59
C LEU A 102 4.70 0.70 13.09
N SER A 103 3.89 0.06 13.94
CA SER A 103 4.00 0.21 15.41
C SER A 103 5.36 -0.27 15.92
N SER A 104 5.84 -1.44 15.48
CA SER A 104 7.13 -1.99 15.91
C SER A 104 8.34 -1.16 15.48
N LEU A 105 8.19 -0.42 14.37
CA LEU A 105 9.20 0.51 13.86
C LEU A 105 9.09 1.91 14.44
N ASN A 106 8.17 2.15 15.39
CA ASN A 106 7.89 3.48 15.93
C ASN A 106 7.64 4.52 14.82
N ILE A 107 6.84 4.13 13.81
CA ILE A 107 6.37 4.99 12.73
C ILE A 107 4.93 5.39 13.07
N GLU A 108 4.72 6.67 13.37
CA GLU A 108 3.39 7.23 13.58
C GLU A 108 2.55 7.07 12.32
N TYR A 109 1.31 6.56 12.42
CA TYR A 109 0.45 6.39 11.26
C TYR A 109 -0.94 6.96 11.45
N HIS A 110 -1.54 7.37 10.33
CA HIS A 110 -2.90 7.86 10.20
C HIS A 110 -3.66 6.99 9.20
N GLU A 111 -4.78 6.42 9.65
CA GLU A 111 -5.67 5.63 8.81
C GLU A 111 -6.71 6.54 8.15
N VAL A 112 -6.87 6.43 6.84
CA VAL A 112 -7.82 7.25 6.09
C VAL A 112 -8.65 6.42 5.12
N ARG A 113 -9.96 6.63 5.09
CA ARG A 113 -10.85 5.96 4.13
C ARG A 113 -10.60 6.48 2.71
N SER A 114 -10.71 5.59 1.71
CA SER A 114 -10.58 5.91 0.29
C SER A 114 -11.45 7.09 -0.13
N SER A 115 -12.72 7.10 0.28
CA SER A 115 -13.66 8.20 -0.04
C SER A 115 -13.21 9.57 0.50
N VAL A 116 -12.52 9.59 1.64
CA VAL A 116 -12.08 10.83 2.30
C VAL A 116 -10.88 11.43 1.59
N TRP A 117 -9.80 10.66 1.40
CA TRP A 117 -8.59 11.20 0.78
C TRP A 117 -8.78 11.47 -0.71
N LYS A 118 -9.53 10.61 -1.43
CA LYS A 118 -9.85 10.84 -2.85
C LYS A 118 -10.67 12.11 -3.05
N ALA A 119 -11.68 12.37 -2.21
CA ALA A 119 -12.45 13.61 -2.28
C ALA A 119 -11.57 14.86 -2.05
N LYS A 120 -10.65 14.82 -1.07
CA LYS A 120 -9.71 15.93 -0.82
C LYS A 120 -8.75 16.17 -1.98
N MET A 121 -8.38 15.13 -2.71
CA MET A 121 -7.51 15.19 -3.88
C MET A 121 -8.26 15.44 -5.19
N VAL A 122 -9.59 15.65 -5.13
CA VAL A 122 -10.48 15.82 -6.32
C VAL A 122 -10.38 14.60 -7.25
N LEU A 123 -10.29 13.41 -6.66
CA LEU A 123 -10.23 12.13 -7.36
C LEU A 123 -11.54 11.38 -7.18
N ASP A 124 -11.84 10.54 -8.15
CA ASP A 124 -12.93 9.57 -8.10
C ASP A 124 -12.40 8.13 -8.15
N HIS A 125 -13.23 7.18 -8.59
CA HIS A 125 -12.84 5.78 -8.71
C HIS A 125 -12.11 5.46 -10.03
N ASP A 126 -11.87 6.46 -10.89
CA ASP A 126 -11.12 6.25 -12.14
C ASP A 126 -9.62 6.14 -11.83
N LYS A 127 -9.09 4.96 -12.07
CA LYS A 127 -7.67 4.63 -11.88
C LYS A 127 -6.73 5.48 -12.73
N TYR A 128 -7.16 5.91 -13.91
CA TYR A 128 -6.36 6.78 -14.77
C TYR A 128 -6.16 8.16 -14.14
N LYS A 129 -7.17 8.70 -13.46
CA LYS A 129 -7.03 10.00 -12.78
C LYS A 129 -5.99 9.97 -11.67
N SER A 130 -5.91 8.88 -10.89
CA SER A 130 -4.86 8.70 -9.89
C SER A 130 -3.48 8.69 -10.53
N ILE A 131 -3.31 7.93 -11.61
CA ILE A 131 -2.05 7.86 -12.37
C ILE A 131 -1.67 9.22 -12.96
N ASP A 132 -2.58 9.87 -13.66
CA ASP A 132 -2.32 11.18 -14.30
C ASP A 132 -1.98 12.25 -13.26
N THR A 133 -2.67 12.24 -12.13
CA THR A 133 -2.40 13.18 -11.03
C THR A 133 -1.01 12.96 -10.45
N VAL A 134 -0.62 11.71 -10.21
CA VAL A 134 0.73 11.39 -9.73
C VAL A 134 1.81 11.82 -10.71
N LEU A 135 1.64 11.53 -12.00
CA LEU A 135 2.62 11.89 -13.02
C LEU A 135 2.79 13.41 -13.18
N LYS A 136 1.74 14.19 -12.88
CA LYS A 136 1.81 15.66 -12.83
C LYS A 136 2.53 16.16 -11.57
N LEU A 137 2.23 15.58 -10.40
CA LEU A 137 2.82 15.98 -9.12
C LEU A 137 4.26 15.48 -8.93
N TYR A 138 4.56 14.30 -9.46
CA TYR A 138 5.84 13.59 -9.32
C TYR A 138 6.27 13.01 -10.68
N PRO A 139 6.73 13.84 -11.64
CA PRO A 139 7.12 13.36 -12.97
C PRO A 139 8.16 12.23 -12.95
N GLU A 140 9.03 12.23 -11.94
CA GLU A 140 10.04 11.19 -11.73
C GLU A 140 9.43 9.82 -11.39
N SER A 141 8.15 9.76 -11.02
CA SER A 141 7.44 8.49 -10.75
C SER A 141 7.18 7.67 -12.02
N SER A 142 7.31 8.25 -13.21
CA SER A 142 7.16 7.57 -14.50
C SER A 142 8.04 6.34 -14.68
N LYS A 143 9.17 6.25 -13.97
CA LYS A 143 10.01 5.05 -13.95
C LYS A 143 9.35 3.85 -13.24
N TYR A 144 8.40 4.10 -12.32
CA TYR A 144 7.66 3.07 -11.56
C TYR A 144 6.25 2.84 -12.07
N ILE A 145 5.60 3.88 -12.62
CA ILE A 145 4.18 3.90 -13.01
C ILE A 145 4.13 4.04 -14.52
N LYS A 146 3.85 2.92 -15.20
CA LYS A 146 3.85 2.85 -16.68
C LYS A 146 2.54 2.34 -17.23
N LEU A 147 1.80 1.56 -16.47
CA LEU A 147 0.62 0.83 -16.92
C LEU A 147 -0.56 1.09 -15.98
N ARG A 148 -1.76 0.85 -16.46
CA ARG A 148 -2.99 0.93 -15.66
C ARG A 148 -2.95 0.06 -14.39
N LYS A 149 -2.27 -1.08 -14.44
CA LYS A 149 -2.11 -1.98 -13.28
C LYS A 149 -1.19 -1.43 -12.19
N ASP A 150 -0.51 -0.31 -12.43
CA ASP A 150 0.35 0.36 -11.46
C ASP A 150 -0.44 1.36 -10.58
N ASP A 151 -1.79 1.29 -10.61
CA ASP A 151 -2.68 2.13 -9.82
C ASP A 151 -2.37 2.09 -8.31
N GLY A 152 -2.07 0.92 -7.74
CA GLY A 152 -1.67 0.81 -6.34
C GLY A 152 -0.39 1.58 -5.99
N LYS A 153 0.55 1.71 -6.95
CA LYS A 153 1.74 2.57 -6.77
C LYS A 153 1.39 4.06 -6.78
N ALA A 154 0.47 4.43 -7.67
CA ALA A 154 -0.02 5.80 -7.76
C ALA A 154 -0.80 6.18 -6.49
N GLU A 155 -1.69 5.33 -6.02
CA GLU A 155 -2.48 5.57 -4.82
C GLU A 155 -1.60 5.66 -3.57
N ALA A 156 -0.59 4.80 -3.43
CA ALA A 156 0.38 4.90 -2.34
C ALA A 156 1.13 6.25 -2.34
N LEU A 157 1.55 6.73 -3.51
CA LEU A 157 2.24 8.02 -3.61
C LEU A 157 1.29 9.21 -3.33
N LEU A 158 0.02 9.12 -3.75
CA LEU A 158 -1.00 10.12 -3.40
C LEU A 158 -1.33 10.13 -1.91
N LEU A 159 -1.31 8.98 -1.23
CA LEU A 159 -1.47 8.89 0.22
C LEU A 159 -0.31 9.56 0.96
N ALA A 160 0.94 9.39 0.50
CA ALA A 160 2.08 10.11 1.06
C ALA A 160 1.92 11.63 0.87
N HIS A 161 1.50 12.06 -0.33
CA HIS A 161 1.20 13.46 -0.63
C HIS A 161 0.06 14.01 0.24
N TYR A 162 -1.02 13.25 0.40
CA TYR A 162 -2.12 13.59 1.28
C TYR A 162 -1.66 13.80 2.73
N GLY A 163 -0.78 12.94 3.22
CA GLY A 163 -0.17 13.09 4.54
C GLY A 163 0.57 14.42 4.70
N GLU A 164 1.34 14.83 3.70
CA GLU A 164 2.07 16.09 3.70
C GLU A 164 1.15 17.30 3.68
N GLN A 165 0.10 17.27 2.87
CA GLN A 165 -0.77 18.42 2.63
C GLN A 165 -1.89 18.59 3.64
N TYR A 166 -2.40 17.51 4.24
CA TYR A 166 -3.64 17.54 5.01
C TYR A 166 -3.55 16.98 6.43
N VAL A 167 -2.60 16.05 6.69
CA VAL A 167 -2.48 15.42 8.02
C VAL A 167 -1.41 16.10 8.85
N TRP A 168 -0.21 16.29 8.28
CA TRP A 168 0.95 16.87 8.99
C TRP A 168 1.43 18.17 8.37
N LYS A 169 0.52 18.95 7.82
CA LYS A 169 0.83 20.27 7.27
C LYS A 169 1.49 21.11 8.36
N LYS A 170 2.71 21.59 8.13
CA LYS A 170 3.32 22.60 8.97
C LYS A 170 2.59 23.91 8.71
N ASN A 171 1.97 24.47 9.76
CA ASN A 171 1.48 25.86 9.76
C ASN A 171 2.66 26.81 9.62
#